data_b260c00d99c45b4e30d12490851a9d58
#
_entry.id   b260c00d99c45b4e30d12490851a9d58
#
_cell.length_a   1.000
_cell.length_b   1.000
_cell.length_c   1.000
_cell.angle_alpha   90.00
_cell.angle_beta   90.00
_cell.angle_gamma   90.00
#
_symmetry.space_group_name_H-M   'P 1'
#
loop_
_entity.id
_entity.type
_entity.pdbx_description
1 polymer ?
#
loop_
_entity_poly.entity_id
_entity_poly.type
_entity_poly.pdbx_seq_one_letter_code
_entity_poly.pdbx_strand_id
1 'polypeptide(L)'
;MFEVEDEQMLKIHLLGKNFPNPIGLAAGFDKSAEAYNSLLRLGFGYVEVGTITPLKQFGNPKPRIFRLKDDYALINRLGFNNDGIEIIKNRIKSDGKKGILGVNIGPNKETKDQKNDFCLGLKNFFDIADYITVNISSPNTEGLRDFHDQEKLKDLLLALNKIKKENKTDISLLLKVSPDIEDNHISEIVDVATKNDIAAIILTNTTNVNRDNLKSEFKKEKGGLSGEPLQQISTNMIKKFYKQLHGKIPIIGVGGVNSGKSAYEKIIAGASLLQLYTG
;
A
#
# COMPACT_ATOMS: atom_id res chain seq x y z
N MET A 1 8.58 -28.70 4.77
CA MET A 1 8.58 -27.24 4.96
C MET A 1 9.64 -26.73 3.99
N PHE A 2 9.28 -25.95 2.99
CA PHE A 2 10.27 -25.38 2.08
C PHE A 2 10.88 -24.17 2.80
N GLU A 3 12.14 -24.25 3.19
CA GLU A 3 12.92 -23.08 3.57
C GLU A 3 13.41 -22.43 2.27
N VAL A 4 12.97 -21.23 2.01
CA VAL A 4 13.48 -20.41 0.91
C VAL A 4 14.72 -19.70 1.47
N GLU A 5 15.90 -20.12 1.04
CA GLU A 5 17.14 -19.38 1.33
C GLU A 5 17.23 -18.20 0.36
N ASP A 6 17.18 -16.99 0.90
CA ASP A 6 17.40 -15.79 0.11
C ASP A 6 18.89 -15.59 -0.19
N GLU A 7 19.20 -15.33 -1.45
CA GLU A 7 20.53 -14.95 -1.89
C GLU A 7 20.98 -13.69 -1.14
N GLN A 8 22.21 -13.70 -0.62
CA GLN A 8 22.74 -12.54 0.13
C GLN A 8 22.67 -11.22 -0.65
N MET A 9 22.82 -11.30 -1.98
CA MET A 9 22.72 -10.14 -2.87
C MET A 9 21.32 -9.51 -2.96
N LEU A 10 20.28 -10.22 -2.52
CA LEU A 10 18.89 -9.72 -2.50
C LEU A 10 18.55 -8.99 -1.20
N LYS A 11 19.43 -9.03 -0.20
CA LYS A 11 19.21 -8.33 1.08
C LYS A 11 19.27 -6.82 0.89
N ILE A 12 18.30 -6.12 1.45
CA ILE A 12 18.18 -4.67 1.34
C ILE A 12 18.05 -4.07 2.73
N HIS A 13 18.90 -3.08 3.05
CA HIS A 13 18.71 -2.26 4.25
C HIS A 13 17.89 -1.02 3.88
N LEU A 14 16.69 -0.91 4.43
CA LEU A 14 15.77 0.21 4.19
C LEU A 14 14.89 0.45 5.42
N LEU A 15 14.45 1.69 5.65
CA LEU A 15 13.58 2.03 6.80
C LEU A 15 14.15 1.58 8.16
N GLY A 16 15.48 1.54 8.30
CA GLY A 16 16.15 1.00 9.50
C GLY A 16 15.98 -0.49 9.71
N LYS A 17 15.56 -1.26 8.69
CA LYS A 17 15.31 -2.70 8.73
C LYS A 17 16.12 -3.43 7.66
N ASN A 18 16.43 -4.69 7.94
CA ASN A 18 17.08 -5.60 6.98
C ASN A 18 16.00 -6.49 6.33
N PHE A 19 15.64 -6.18 5.09
CA PHE A 19 14.74 -7.00 4.28
C PHE A 19 15.53 -8.19 3.71
N PRO A 20 15.07 -9.44 3.91
CA PRO A 20 15.79 -10.61 3.37
C PRO A 20 15.82 -10.61 1.84
N ASN A 21 14.76 -10.11 1.20
CA ASN A 21 14.67 -9.89 -0.23
C ASN A 21 13.73 -8.69 -0.54
N PRO A 22 13.75 -8.13 -1.76
CA PRO A 22 12.96 -6.95 -2.10
C PRO A 22 11.46 -7.19 -2.29
N ILE A 23 10.98 -8.43 -2.25
CA ILE A 23 9.62 -8.80 -2.64
C ILE A 23 8.72 -8.91 -1.42
N GLY A 24 7.73 -8.05 -1.32
CA GLY A 24 6.71 -8.09 -0.29
C GLY A 24 5.31 -8.43 -0.81
N LEU A 25 4.41 -8.73 0.11
CA LEU A 25 2.99 -8.87 -0.18
C LEU A 25 2.25 -7.58 0.12
N ALA A 26 1.50 -7.07 -0.87
CA ALA A 26 0.78 -5.80 -0.75
C ALA A 26 -0.44 -5.90 0.17
N ALA A 27 -0.78 -4.78 0.82
CA ALA A 27 -2.03 -4.62 1.52
C ALA A 27 -3.25 -4.97 0.65
N GLY A 28 -4.26 -5.54 1.28
CA GLY A 28 -5.48 -6.00 0.63
C GLY A 28 -5.57 -7.51 0.48
N PHE A 29 -4.46 -8.23 0.55
CA PHE A 29 -4.46 -9.70 0.53
C PHE A 29 -4.87 -10.25 1.91
N ASP A 30 -4.15 -9.89 2.95
CA ASP A 30 -4.48 -10.20 4.34
C ASP A 30 -5.01 -8.95 5.05
N LYS A 31 -6.33 -8.74 4.99
CA LYS A 31 -6.95 -7.51 5.49
C LYS A 31 -7.09 -7.44 7.00
N SER A 32 -7.13 -8.59 7.64
CA SER A 32 -7.37 -8.71 9.08
C SER A 32 -6.23 -9.37 9.84
N ALA A 33 -5.04 -9.47 9.22
CA ALA A 33 -3.83 -10.09 9.80
C ALA A 33 -4.06 -11.53 10.26
N GLU A 34 -4.72 -12.34 9.43
CA GLU A 34 -5.04 -13.75 9.75
C GLU A 34 -3.96 -14.72 9.28
N ALA A 35 -3.15 -14.31 8.28
CA ALA A 35 -2.21 -15.21 7.59
C ALA A 35 -0.80 -14.66 7.44
N TYR A 36 -0.49 -13.44 7.87
CA TYR A 36 0.77 -12.73 7.58
C TYR A 36 2.04 -13.53 7.95
N ASN A 37 2.04 -14.25 9.09
CA ASN A 37 3.16 -15.11 9.48
C ASN A 37 3.33 -16.31 8.56
N SER A 38 2.25 -16.85 8.01
CA SER A 38 2.31 -17.95 7.03
C SER A 38 2.79 -17.46 5.67
N LEU A 39 2.39 -16.26 5.29
CA LEU A 39 2.84 -15.60 4.07
C LEU A 39 4.34 -15.26 4.11
N LEU A 40 4.86 -14.81 5.24
CA LEU A 40 6.31 -14.64 5.45
C LEU A 40 7.07 -15.95 5.25
N ARG A 41 6.52 -17.09 5.71
CA ARG A 41 7.12 -18.42 5.50
C ARG A 41 7.09 -18.91 4.05
N LEU A 42 6.28 -18.31 3.18
CA LEU A 42 6.29 -18.57 1.74
C LEU A 42 7.43 -17.86 1.00
N GLY A 43 8.26 -17.06 1.71
CA GLY A 43 9.41 -16.39 1.15
C GLY A 43 9.23 -14.90 0.85
N PHE A 44 8.09 -14.31 1.22
CA PHE A 44 7.98 -12.85 1.14
C PHE A 44 8.95 -12.19 2.13
N GLY A 45 9.76 -11.26 1.65
CA GLY A 45 10.69 -10.49 2.47
C GLY A 45 9.99 -9.62 3.51
N TYR A 46 8.72 -9.27 3.25
CA TYR A 46 7.84 -8.54 4.16
C TYR A 46 6.37 -8.68 3.73
N VAL A 47 5.46 -8.44 4.66
CA VAL A 47 4.01 -8.48 4.40
C VAL A 47 3.36 -7.20 4.92
N GLU A 48 2.46 -6.62 4.12
CA GLU A 48 1.64 -5.48 4.52
C GLU A 48 0.20 -5.93 4.69
N VAL A 49 -0.32 -5.86 5.93
CA VAL A 49 -1.71 -6.20 6.26
C VAL A 49 -2.63 -4.98 6.17
N GLY A 50 -3.91 -5.21 6.02
CA GLY A 50 -4.92 -4.14 5.93
C GLY A 50 -5.47 -3.98 4.50
N THR A 51 -6.15 -2.89 4.17
CA THR A 51 -6.29 -1.64 4.95
C THR A 51 -7.16 -1.90 6.18
N ILE A 52 -6.66 -1.45 7.33
CA ILE A 52 -7.35 -1.55 8.62
C ILE A 52 -8.05 -0.22 8.88
N THR A 53 -9.33 -0.29 9.27
CA THR A 53 -10.14 0.86 9.66
C THR A 53 -10.41 0.86 11.17
N PRO A 54 -10.71 2.01 11.81
CA PRO A 54 -10.99 2.05 13.24
C PRO A 54 -12.03 1.04 13.68
N LEU A 55 -13.17 1.01 13.00
CA LEU A 55 -14.25 0.07 13.27
C LEU A 55 -14.26 -1.04 12.22
N LYS A 56 -14.71 -2.24 12.61
CA LYS A 56 -15.03 -3.33 11.69
C LYS A 56 -15.95 -2.84 10.59
N GLN A 57 -15.68 -3.24 9.34
CA GLN A 57 -16.64 -3.02 8.25
C GLN A 57 -16.64 -4.17 7.25
N PHE A 58 -17.82 -4.44 6.67
CA PHE A 58 -18.04 -5.56 5.77
C PHE A 58 -17.59 -5.28 4.33
N GLY A 59 -17.34 -4.01 4.02
CA GLY A 59 -17.04 -3.55 2.66
C GLY A 59 -18.29 -3.44 1.78
N ASN A 60 -18.06 -3.30 0.47
CA ASN A 60 -19.13 -3.13 -0.50
C ASN A 60 -19.92 -4.44 -0.73
N PRO A 61 -21.17 -4.38 -1.23
CA PRO A 61 -21.96 -5.55 -1.59
C PRO A 61 -21.26 -6.47 -2.61
N LYS A 62 -21.54 -7.76 -2.54
CA LYS A 62 -21.09 -8.75 -3.54
C LYS A 62 -22.06 -8.76 -4.75
N PRO A 63 -21.56 -9.10 -5.99
CA PRO A 63 -20.18 -9.41 -6.35
C PRO A 63 -19.28 -8.16 -6.35
N ARG A 64 -18.05 -8.32 -5.87
CA ARG A 64 -17.10 -7.21 -5.70
C ARG A 64 -15.67 -7.53 -6.14
N ILE A 65 -15.48 -8.70 -6.73
CA ILE A 65 -14.22 -9.14 -7.36
C ILE A 65 -14.56 -9.79 -8.68
N PHE A 66 -13.93 -9.33 -9.75
CA PHE A 66 -14.11 -9.82 -11.11
C PHE A 66 -12.75 -10.21 -11.69
N ARG A 67 -12.62 -11.47 -12.10
CA ARG A 67 -11.40 -12.00 -12.69
C ARG A 67 -11.46 -11.89 -14.20
N LEU A 68 -10.54 -11.14 -14.76
CA LEU A 68 -10.37 -10.94 -16.20
C LEU A 68 -9.25 -11.87 -16.69
N LYS A 69 -9.57 -13.15 -16.87
CA LYS A 69 -8.58 -14.20 -17.14
C LYS A 69 -7.75 -13.93 -18.38
N ASP A 70 -8.40 -13.55 -19.48
CA ASP A 70 -7.74 -13.28 -20.76
C ASP A 70 -6.88 -12.01 -20.77
N ASP A 71 -7.02 -11.20 -19.72
CA ASP A 71 -6.27 -9.96 -19.50
C ASP A 71 -5.25 -10.09 -18.37
N TYR A 72 -5.13 -11.25 -17.72
CA TYR A 72 -4.31 -11.45 -16.51
C TYR A 72 -4.55 -10.36 -15.47
N ALA A 73 -5.83 -10.07 -15.21
CA ALA A 73 -6.24 -8.91 -14.44
C ALA A 73 -7.39 -9.21 -13.46
N LEU A 74 -7.57 -8.28 -12.52
CA LEU A 74 -8.68 -8.24 -11.59
C LEU A 74 -9.30 -6.84 -11.55
N ILE A 75 -10.63 -6.76 -11.48
CA ILE A 75 -11.33 -5.56 -11.04
C ILE A 75 -11.92 -5.85 -9.66
N ASN A 76 -11.69 -4.93 -8.71
CA ASN A 76 -12.24 -5.05 -7.38
C ASN A 76 -12.88 -3.76 -6.88
N ARG A 77 -13.94 -3.92 -6.08
CA ARG A 77 -14.59 -2.86 -5.30
C ARG A 77 -14.83 -3.33 -3.87
N LEU A 78 -13.75 -3.79 -3.22
CA LEU A 78 -13.83 -4.43 -1.90
C LEU A 78 -14.33 -3.50 -0.80
N GLY A 79 -13.90 -2.23 -0.76
CA GLY A 79 -14.36 -1.22 0.21
C GLY A 79 -13.84 -1.46 1.62
N PHE A 80 -12.55 -1.79 1.78
CA PHE A 80 -11.85 -1.94 3.05
C PHE A 80 -12.55 -2.87 4.06
N ASN A 81 -13.03 -4.03 3.62
CA ASN A 81 -13.56 -5.02 4.55
C ASN A 81 -12.45 -5.53 5.48
N ASN A 82 -12.66 -5.39 6.79
CA ASN A 82 -11.72 -5.83 7.83
C ASN A 82 -12.40 -5.91 9.21
N ASP A 83 -11.73 -6.52 10.18
CA ASP A 83 -12.28 -6.74 11.53
C ASP A 83 -12.17 -5.54 12.47
N GLY A 84 -11.55 -4.44 12.06
CA GLY A 84 -11.32 -3.25 12.88
C GLY A 84 -10.06 -3.33 13.74
N ILE A 85 -9.63 -2.16 14.24
CA ILE A 85 -8.37 -1.99 14.97
C ILE A 85 -8.27 -2.96 16.15
N GLU A 86 -9.26 -3.03 17.00
CA GLU A 86 -9.17 -3.77 18.27
C GLU A 86 -8.90 -5.26 18.06
N ILE A 87 -9.68 -5.91 17.19
CA ILE A 87 -9.55 -7.34 16.90
C ILE A 87 -8.20 -7.62 16.23
N ILE A 88 -7.83 -6.82 15.23
CA ILE A 88 -6.60 -7.03 14.47
C ILE A 88 -5.36 -6.78 15.34
N LYS A 89 -5.38 -5.74 16.17
CA LYS A 89 -4.30 -5.44 17.11
C LYS A 89 -4.07 -6.60 18.08
N ASN A 90 -5.13 -7.14 18.66
CA ASN A 90 -5.04 -8.27 19.59
C ASN A 90 -4.53 -9.53 18.87
N ARG A 91 -4.97 -9.79 17.63
CA ARG A 91 -4.49 -10.92 16.81
C ARG A 91 -2.98 -10.82 16.54
N ILE A 92 -2.49 -9.67 16.11
CA ILE A 92 -1.04 -9.48 15.85
C ILE A 92 -0.23 -9.64 17.14
N LYS A 93 -0.73 -9.14 18.27
CA LYS A 93 -0.04 -9.29 19.58
C LYS A 93 0.00 -10.74 20.05
N SER A 94 -1.08 -11.49 19.87
CA SER A 94 -1.15 -12.90 20.28
C SER A 94 -0.27 -13.80 19.42
N ASP A 95 -0.24 -13.57 18.11
CA ASP A 95 0.50 -14.43 17.16
C ASP A 95 2.01 -14.17 17.18
N GLY A 96 2.41 -13.01 17.64
CA GLY A 96 3.79 -12.54 17.57
C GLY A 96 4.29 -12.37 16.12
N LYS A 97 5.13 -11.41 15.91
CA LYS A 97 5.66 -11.05 14.59
C LYS A 97 6.90 -11.90 14.27
N LYS A 98 6.91 -12.61 13.13
CA LYS A 98 8.02 -13.50 12.70
C LYS A 98 8.86 -12.92 11.56
N GLY A 99 8.63 -11.67 11.18
CA GLY A 99 9.35 -10.97 10.10
C GLY A 99 8.87 -9.53 10.00
N ILE A 100 9.19 -8.86 8.90
CA ILE A 100 8.84 -7.46 8.70
C ILE A 100 7.34 -7.35 8.35
N LEU A 101 6.61 -6.64 9.21
CA LEU A 101 5.18 -6.42 9.13
C LEU A 101 4.86 -4.94 8.94
N GLY A 102 4.30 -4.59 7.80
CA GLY A 102 3.66 -3.30 7.56
C GLY A 102 2.18 -3.32 7.92
N VAL A 103 1.67 -2.21 8.42
CA VAL A 103 0.23 -2.02 8.66
C VAL A 103 -0.28 -0.88 7.80
N ASN A 104 -1.21 -1.19 6.91
CA ASN A 104 -1.89 -0.23 6.06
C ASN A 104 -3.15 0.27 6.76
N ILE A 105 -3.28 1.57 6.94
CA ILE A 105 -4.39 2.22 7.64
C ILE A 105 -5.22 3.08 6.70
N GLY A 106 -6.50 3.18 6.98
CA GLY A 106 -7.44 4.01 6.24
C GLY A 106 -8.71 4.28 7.02
N PRO A 107 -9.57 5.19 6.51
CA PRO A 107 -10.80 5.57 7.19
C PRO A 107 -11.92 4.55 6.99
N ASN A 108 -12.85 4.51 7.92
CA ASN A 108 -14.14 3.86 7.72
C ASN A 108 -14.95 4.56 6.62
N LYS A 109 -15.82 3.82 5.95
CA LYS A 109 -16.65 4.36 4.86
C LYS A 109 -17.64 5.43 5.35
N GLU A 110 -18.22 5.20 6.51
CA GLU A 110 -19.27 6.07 7.09
C GLU A 110 -18.70 7.12 8.06
N THR A 111 -17.37 7.31 8.08
CA THR A 111 -16.77 8.30 8.98
C THR A 111 -17.05 9.73 8.53
N LYS A 112 -17.20 10.61 9.49
CA LYS A 112 -17.29 12.08 9.25
C LYS A 112 -15.92 12.78 9.31
N ASP A 113 -14.92 12.10 9.88
CA ASP A 113 -13.57 12.63 10.05
C ASP A 113 -12.52 11.57 9.67
N GLN A 114 -12.23 11.52 8.35
CA GLN A 114 -11.22 10.61 7.81
C GLN A 114 -9.82 10.84 8.41
N LYS A 115 -9.47 12.09 8.71
CA LYS A 115 -8.17 12.42 9.31
C LYS A 115 -8.05 11.80 10.70
N ASN A 116 -9.09 11.89 11.53
CA ASN A 116 -9.08 11.25 12.85
C ASN A 116 -8.96 9.71 12.74
N ASP A 117 -9.57 9.09 11.76
CA ASP A 117 -9.46 7.65 11.53
C ASP A 117 -8.01 7.22 11.25
N PHE A 118 -7.27 7.97 10.43
CA PHE A 118 -5.83 7.76 10.24
C PHE A 118 -5.04 7.93 11.54
N CYS A 119 -5.39 8.95 12.34
CA CYS A 119 -4.78 9.20 13.65
C CYS A 119 -5.01 8.02 14.61
N LEU A 120 -6.22 7.46 14.64
CA LEU A 120 -6.54 6.27 15.43
C LEU A 120 -5.74 5.04 14.96
N GLY A 121 -5.62 4.86 13.64
CA GLY A 121 -4.80 3.79 13.07
C GLY A 121 -3.35 3.89 13.53
N LEU A 122 -2.72 5.06 13.38
CA LEU A 122 -1.34 5.27 13.83
C LEU A 122 -1.18 5.00 15.32
N LYS A 123 -2.03 5.58 16.19
CA LYS A 123 -1.97 5.41 17.66
C LYS A 123 -2.04 3.96 18.12
N ASN A 124 -2.68 3.10 17.33
CA ASN A 124 -2.89 1.71 17.74
C ASN A 124 -1.84 0.73 17.21
N PHE A 125 -1.05 1.11 16.20
CA PHE A 125 -0.12 0.19 15.56
C PHE A 125 1.35 0.65 15.58
N PHE A 126 1.69 1.86 16.05
CA PHE A 126 3.07 2.35 16.04
C PHE A 126 4.03 1.51 16.88
N ASP A 127 3.54 0.79 17.90
CA ASP A 127 4.32 -0.08 18.80
C ASP A 127 4.38 -1.54 18.34
N ILE A 128 3.66 -1.89 17.29
CA ILE A 128 3.49 -3.27 16.81
C ILE A 128 4.07 -3.45 15.40
N ALA A 129 3.79 -2.50 14.50
CA ALA A 129 4.23 -2.54 13.12
C ALA A 129 5.72 -2.18 12.97
N ASP A 130 6.34 -2.62 11.87
CA ASP A 130 7.67 -2.16 11.46
C ASP A 130 7.60 -0.86 10.65
N TYR A 131 6.48 -0.62 9.96
CA TYR A 131 6.12 0.62 9.30
C TYR A 131 4.60 0.75 9.18
N ILE A 132 4.12 1.95 8.98
CA ILE A 132 2.70 2.23 8.77
C ILE A 132 2.49 2.91 7.42
N THR A 133 1.57 2.36 6.61
CA THR A 133 1.18 2.93 5.33
C THR A 133 -0.10 3.74 5.47
N VAL A 134 -0.01 5.02 5.16
CA VAL A 134 -1.15 5.94 5.04
C VAL A 134 -1.75 5.77 3.64
N ASN A 135 -2.91 5.12 3.55
CA ASN A 135 -3.53 4.78 2.27
C ASN A 135 -4.53 5.86 1.83
N ILE A 136 -4.09 6.80 1.02
CA ILE A 136 -4.92 7.87 0.45
C ILE A 136 -5.40 7.57 -0.98
N SER A 137 -5.23 6.33 -1.46
CA SER A 137 -5.26 6.04 -2.89
C SER A 137 -6.42 5.16 -3.36
N SER A 138 -7.24 4.61 -2.44
CA SER A 138 -8.32 3.71 -2.83
C SER A 138 -9.40 4.40 -3.68
N PRO A 139 -9.75 3.83 -4.85
CA PRO A 139 -10.83 4.36 -5.66
C PRO A 139 -12.23 3.96 -5.14
N ASN A 140 -12.28 3.12 -4.12
CA ASN A 140 -13.51 2.49 -3.62
C ASN A 140 -14.02 3.10 -2.31
N THR A 141 -13.41 4.20 -1.88
CA THR A 141 -13.78 4.98 -0.68
C THR A 141 -13.94 6.44 -1.09
N GLU A 142 -15.13 6.98 -0.89
CA GLU A 142 -15.48 8.35 -1.28
C GLU A 142 -14.62 9.38 -0.52
N GLY A 143 -14.18 10.42 -1.22
CA GLY A 143 -13.36 11.51 -0.65
C GLY A 143 -11.93 11.13 -0.28
N LEU A 144 -11.54 9.85 -0.33
CA LEU A 144 -10.21 9.44 0.08
C LEU A 144 -9.10 9.97 -0.84
N ARG A 145 -9.37 10.05 -2.13
CA ARG A 145 -8.42 10.61 -3.11
C ARG A 145 -8.30 12.13 -3.04
N ASP A 146 -9.17 12.80 -2.29
CA ASP A 146 -9.05 14.24 -2.02
C ASP A 146 -7.77 14.56 -1.23
N PHE A 147 -7.21 13.58 -0.50
CA PHE A 147 -5.90 13.72 0.14
C PHE A 147 -4.71 13.74 -0.85
N HIS A 148 -4.95 13.70 -2.16
CA HIS A 148 -3.91 14.07 -3.14
C HIS A 148 -3.77 15.58 -3.29
N ASP A 149 -4.75 16.36 -2.82
CA ASP A 149 -4.65 17.82 -2.67
C ASP A 149 -3.56 18.19 -1.66
N GLN A 150 -2.76 19.19 -2.00
CA GLN A 150 -1.57 19.58 -1.26
C GLN A 150 -1.89 19.97 0.20
N GLU A 151 -2.91 20.79 0.43
CA GLU A 151 -3.22 21.29 1.77
C GLU A 151 -3.87 20.21 2.63
N LYS A 152 -4.75 19.38 2.06
CA LYS A 152 -5.34 18.23 2.78
C LYS A 152 -4.29 17.19 3.17
N LEU A 153 -3.36 16.88 2.27
CA LEU A 153 -2.26 15.96 2.55
C LEU A 153 -1.36 16.51 3.66
N LYS A 154 -0.97 17.77 3.56
CA LYS A 154 -0.14 18.44 4.56
C LYS A 154 -0.80 18.45 5.94
N ASP A 155 -2.08 18.79 6.03
CA ASP A 155 -2.83 18.78 7.29
C ASP A 155 -2.89 17.37 7.92
N LEU A 156 -3.12 16.33 7.11
CA LEU A 156 -3.06 14.94 7.56
C LEU A 156 -1.68 14.58 8.10
N LEU A 157 -0.61 14.84 7.34
CA LEU A 157 0.75 14.45 7.75
C LEU A 157 1.22 15.22 9.00
N LEU A 158 0.85 16.50 9.14
CA LEU A 158 1.12 17.26 10.36
C LEU A 158 0.42 16.64 11.58
N ALA A 159 -0.83 16.21 11.43
CA ALA A 159 -1.55 15.53 12.52
C ALA A 159 -0.88 14.21 12.92
N LEU A 160 -0.46 13.40 11.93
CA LEU A 160 0.26 12.14 12.19
C LEU A 160 1.63 12.38 12.84
N ASN A 161 2.39 13.36 12.39
CA ASN A 161 3.68 13.71 12.97
C ASN A 161 3.56 14.25 14.41
N LYS A 162 2.46 14.97 14.70
CA LYS A 162 2.14 15.37 16.09
C LYS A 162 1.98 14.14 16.99
N ILE A 163 1.25 13.12 16.52
CA ILE A 163 1.07 11.86 17.27
C ILE A 163 2.41 11.14 17.47
N LYS A 164 3.27 11.08 16.44
CA LYS A 164 4.62 10.51 16.59
C LYS A 164 5.41 11.20 17.69
N LYS A 165 5.40 12.52 17.72
CA LYS A 165 6.10 13.33 18.74
C LYS A 165 5.54 13.10 20.15
N GLU A 166 4.21 13.13 20.29
CA GLU A 166 3.54 12.92 21.57
C GLU A 166 3.83 11.54 22.17
N ASN A 167 3.93 10.52 21.33
CA ASN A 167 4.19 9.13 21.73
C ASN A 167 5.68 8.75 21.69
N LYS A 168 6.57 9.68 21.33
CA LYS A 168 8.02 9.48 21.23
C LYS A 168 8.38 8.26 20.39
N THR A 169 7.73 8.10 19.24
CA THR A 169 7.94 6.97 18.33
C THR A 169 8.60 7.41 17.02
N ASP A 170 9.56 6.59 16.57
CA ASP A 170 10.27 6.78 15.28
C ASP A 170 9.68 5.90 14.16
N ILE A 171 8.44 5.42 14.34
CA ILE A 171 7.78 4.57 13.34
C ILE A 171 7.82 5.22 11.96
N SER A 172 8.25 4.47 10.95
CA SER A 172 8.29 4.92 9.56
C SER A 172 6.87 5.06 9.00
N LEU A 173 6.53 6.25 8.50
CA LEU A 173 5.28 6.49 7.77
C LEU A 173 5.53 6.39 6.28
N LEU A 174 4.73 5.57 5.59
CA LEU A 174 4.73 5.42 4.14
C LEU A 174 3.44 5.98 3.56
N LEU A 175 3.52 6.57 2.38
CA LEU A 175 2.37 7.13 1.67
C LEU A 175 2.03 6.28 0.45
N LYS A 176 0.81 5.72 0.37
CA LYS A 176 0.36 4.96 -0.81
C LYS A 176 -0.51 5.80 -1.72
N VAL A 177 -0.05 5.96 -2.97
CA VAL A 177 -0.59 6.91 -3.94
C VAL A 177 -1.35 6.20 -5.06
N SER A 178 -2.36 6.88 -5.62
CA SER A 178 -3.12 6.41 -6.79
C SER A 178 -2.29 6.52 -8.08
N PRO A 179 -2.47 5.62 -9.06
CA PRO A 179 -1.89 5.79 -10.38
C PRO A 179 -2.63 6.84 -11.24
N ASP A 180 -3.84 7.23 -10.81
CA ASP A 180 -4.75 8.08 -11.59
C ASP A 180 -4.64 9.56 -11.16
N ILE A 181 -3.45 10.01 -10.77
CA ILE A 181 -3.17 11.41 -10.43
C ILE A 181 -2.58 12.13 -11.63
N GLU A 182 -2.85 13.42 -11.72
CA GLU A 182 -2.28 14.30 -12.74
C GLU A 182 -0.83 14.66 -12.44
N ASP A 183 -0.06 15.01 -13.47
CA ASP A 183 1.38 15.25 -13.34
C ASP A 183 1.72 16.44 -12.43
N ASN A 184 0.86 17.47 -12.36
CA ASN A 184 1.00 18.60 -11.43
C ASN A 184 0.93 18.16 -9.96
N HIS A 185 0.03 17.24 -9.61
CA HIS A 185 -0.09 16.71 -8.25
C HIS A 185 1.13 15.89 -7.81
N ILE A 186 1.92 15.34 -8.76
CA ILE A 186 3.15 14.61 -8.40
C ILE A 186 4.12 15.51 -7.66
N SER A 187 4.36 16.74 -8.17
CA SER A 187 5.27 17.69 -7.54
C SER A 187 4.78 18.14 -6.16
N GLU A 188 3.48 18.34 -6.02
CA GLU A 188 2.85 18.72 -4.76
C GLU A 188 2.99 17.60 -3.70
N ILE A 189 2.68 16.35 -4.08
CA ILE A 189 2.83 15.19 -3.19
C ILE A 189 4.30 14.99 -2.78
N VAL A 190 5.24 15.11 -3.71
CA VAL A 190 6.69 14.99 -3.44
C VAL A 190 7.15 16.07 -2.47
N ASP A 191 6.73 17.33 -2.67
CA ASP A 191 7.07 18.43 -1.78
C ASP A 191 6.53 18.24 -0.36
N VAL A 192 5.24 17.91 -0.25
CA VAL A 192 4.61 17.66 1.05
C VAL A 192 5.21 16.43 1.75
N ALA A 193 5.42 15.33 1.03
CA ALA A 193 6.00 14.11 1.59
C ALA A 193 7.42 14.34 2.12
N THR A 194 8.26 15.08 1.35
CA THR A 194 9.63 15.39 1.73
C THR A 194 9.69 16.29 2.97
N LYS A 195 8.78 17.25 3.09
CA LYS A 195 8.75 18.19 4.22
C LYS A 195 8.12 17.61 5.50
N ASN A 196 7.44 16.47 5.40
CA ASN A 196 6.69 15.88 6.52
C ASN A 196 7.12 14.45 6.88
N ASP A 197 8.41 14.14 6.77
CA ASP A 197 9.05 12.90 7.25
C ASP A 197 8.40 11.60 6.72
N ILE A 198 7.94 11.61 5.46
CA ILE A 198 7.52 10.37 4.81
C ILE A 198 8.77 9.54 4.48
N ALA A 199 8.82 8.33 5.03
CA ALA A 199 9.97 7.44 4.94
C ALA A 199 10.06 6.67 3.61
N ALA A 200 8.91 6.42 2.93
CA ALA A 200 8.85 5.85 1.59
C ALA A 200 7.52 6.17 0.91
N ILE A 201 7.47 6.08 -0.42
CA ILE A 201 6.24 6.22 -1.21
C ILE A 201 5.92 4.88 -1.90
N ILE A 202 4.68 4.40 -1.77
CA ILE A 202 4.20 3.17 -2.42
C ILE A 202 3.45 3.54 -3.70
N LEU A 203 3.97 3.09 -4.82
CA LEU A 203 3.46 3.34 -6.17
C LEU A 203 3.18 2.01 -6.89
N THR A 204 1.91 1.62 -7.11
CA THR A 204 0.68 2.38 -6.95
C THR A 204 -0.45 1.54 -6.33
N ASN A 205 -1.61 2.16 -6.09
CA ASN A 205 -2.85 1.44 -5.92
C ASN A 205 -3.39 0.98 -7.30
N THR A 206 -4.61 0.47 -7.34
CA THR A 206 -5.33 0.07 -8.56
C THR A 206 -5.83 1.28 -9.34
N THR A 207 -6.05 1.12 -10.66
CA THR A 207 -6.49 2.19 -11.57
C THR A 207 -7.97 2.06 -11.94
N ASN A 208 -8.62 3.20 -12.21
CA ASN A 208 -9.98 3.27 -12.76
C ASN A 208 -10.00 3.52 -14.29
N VAL A 209 -8.83 3.77 -14.89
CA VAL A 209 -8.68 4.10 -16.32
C VAL A 209 -8.06 2.94 -17.12
N ASN A 210 -7.87 3.14 -18.43
CA ASN A 210 -7.22 2.20 -19.37
C ASN A 210 -7.89 0.82 -19.48
N ARG A 211 -9.20 0.81 -19.73
CA ARG A 211 -9.98 -0.42 -19.86
C ARG A 211 -10.39 -0.76 -21.30
N ASP A 212 -10.17 0.13 -22.25
CA ASP A 212 -10.68 -0.01 -23.62
C ASP A 212 -10.11 -1.25 -24.33
N ASN A 213 -8.84 -1.55 -24.07
CA ASN A 213 -8.14 -2.69 -24.67
C ASN A 213 -8.36 -4.02 -23.95
N LEU A 214 -9.13 -4.04 -22.86
CA LEU A 214 -9.45 -5.28 -22.14
C LEU A 214 -10.42 -6.13 -22.96
N LYS A 215 -10.20 -7.45 -22.97
CA LYS A 215 -10.98 -8.46 -23.71
C LYS A 215 -12.22 -8.90 -22.94
N SER A 216 -12.09 -8.98 -21.61
CA SER A 216 -13.13 -9.51 -20.73
C SER A 216 -14.43 -8.70 -20.78
N GLU A 217 -15.56 -9.39 -20.70
CA GLU A 217 -16.89 -8.80 -20.54
C GLU A 217 -17.00 -7.93 -19.28
N PHE A 218 -16.22 -8.26 -18.23
CA PHE A 218 -16.20 -7.51 -16.97
C PHE A 218 -15.45 -6.17 -17.04
N LYS A 219 -14.88 -5.78 -18.18
CA LYS A 219 -14.14 -4.51 -18.31
C LYS A 219 -14.94 -3.26 -17.93
N LYS A 220 -16.28 -3.33 -18.01
CA LYS A 220 -17.18 -2.23 -17.65
C LYS A 220 -17.54 -2.18 -16.16
N GLU A 221 -17.13 -3.18 -15.38
CA GLU A 221 -17.42 -3.23 -13.94
C GLU A 221 -16.75 -2.07 -13.19
N LYS A 222 -17.47 -1.46 -12.26
CA LYS A 222 -16.92 -0.42 -11.38
C LYS A 222 -15.90 -1.03 -10.41
N GLY A 223 -14.83 -0.28 -10.10
CA GLY A 223 -13.79 -0.69 -9.14
C GLY A 223 -12.39 -0.46 -9.67
N GLY A 224 -11.38 -0.83 -8.91
CA GLY A 224 -9.97 -0.69 -9.29
C GLY A 224 -9.47 -1.87 -10.11
N LEU A 225 -8.82 -1.60 -11.24
CA LEU A 225 -8.15 -2.58 -12.10
C LEU A 225 -6.72 -2.83 -11.61
N SER A 226 -6.35 -4.10 -11.50
CA SER A 226 -5.02 -4.58 -11.13
C SER A 226 -4.57 -5.71 -12.05
N GLY A 227 -3.32 -6.16 -11.92
CA GLY A 227 -2.73 -7.19 -12.77
C GLY A 227 -1.91 -6.59 -13.92
N GLU A 228 -1.73 -7.36 -15.00
CA GLU A 228 -0.85 -7.00 -16.10
C GLU A 228 -1.14 -5.61 -16.72
N PRO A 229 -2.41 -5.20 -16.93
CA PRO A 229 -2.71 -3.88 -17.50
C PRO A 229 -2.21 -2.70 -16.64
N LEU A 230 -1.96 -2.91 -15.36
CA LEU A 230 -1.43 -1.89 -14.45
C LEU A 230 0.10 -1.77 -14.52
N GLN A 231 0.81 -2.76 -15.10
CA GLN A 231 2.28 -2.84 -15.06
C GLN A 231 2.96 -1.57 -15.59
N GLN A 232 2.65 -1.19 -16.82
CA GLN A 232 3.29 -0.04 -17.46
C GLN A 232 2.88 1.29 -16.82
N ILE A 233 1.62 1.41 -16.39
CA ILE A 233 1.10 2.59 -15.69
C ILE A 233 1.89 2.83 -14.40
N SER A 234 2.00 1.80 -13.58
CA SER A 234 2.76 1.84 -12.33
C SER A 234 4.25 2.11 -12.57
N THR A 235 4.86 1.45 -13.55
CA THR A 235 6.28 1.65 -13.87
C THR A 235 6.56 3.09 -14.34
N ASN A 236 5.69 3.68 -15.14
CA ASN A 236 5.80 5.07 -15.54
C ASN A 236 5.63 6.03 -14.36
N MET A 237 4.70 5.73 -13.45
CA MET A 237 4.53 6.53 -12.23
C MET A 237 5.78 6.49 -11.35
N ILE A 238 6.39 5.31 -11.18
CA ILE A 238 7.67 5.17 -10.46
C ILE A 238 8.74 6.06 -11.07
N LYS A 239 8.91 6.05 -12.41
CA LYS A 239 9.89 6.91 -13.11
C LYS A 239 9.65 8.40 -12.87
N LYS A 240 8.38 8.84 -12.91
CA LYS A 240 8.01 10.25 -12.69
C LYS A 240 8.36 10.69 -11.25
N PHE A 241 7.97 9.89 -10.26
CA PHE A 241 8.29 10.17 -8.86
C PHE A 241 9.80 10.11 -8.59
N TYR A 242 10.49 9.09 -9.09
CA TYR A 242 11.95 8.95 -8.90
C TYR A 242 12.71 10.17 -9.41
N LYS A 243 12.34 10.68 -10.58
CA LYS A 243 12.92 11.89 -11.15
C LYS A 243 12.74 13.12 -10.25
N GLN A 244 11.60 13.25 -9.57
CA GLN A 244 11.32 14.42 -8.73
C GLN A 244 11.83 14.27 -7.29
N LEU A 245 11.91 13.03 -6.79
CA LEU A 245 12.40 12.74 -5.43
C LEU A 245 13.91 12.88 -5.31
N HIS A 246 14.67 12.80 -6.42
CA HIS A 246 16.14 12.90 -6.41
C HIS A 246 16.81 12.01 -5.35
N GLY A 247 16.26 10.80 -5.11
CA GLY A 247 16.78 9.85 -4.14
C GLY A 247 16.50 10.17 -2.66
N LYS A 248 15.76 11.26 -2.35
CA LYS A 248 15.49 11.67 -0.96
C LYS A 248 14.52 10.72 -0.24
N ILE A 249 13.57 10.15 -0.94
CA ILE A 249 12.58 9.21 -0.39
C ILE A 249 12.56 7.96 -1.28
N PRO A 250 12.77 6.75 -0.72
CA PRO A 250 12.72 5.51 -1.48
C PRO A 250 11.30 5.20 -1.96
N ILE A 251 11.21 4.42 -3.04
CA ILE A 251 9.95 4.02 -3.66
C ILE A 251 9.75 2.51 -3.49
N ILE A 252 8.54 2.10 -3.12
CA ILE A 252 8.08 0.72 -3.15
C ILE A 252 7.16 0.54 -4.36
N GLY A 253 7.59 -0.28 -5.33
CA GLY A 253 6.87 -0.47 -6.60
C GLY A 253 5.77 -1.53 -6.49
N VAL A 254 4.55 -1.20 -6.90
CA VAL A 254 3.38 -2.11 -6.89
C VAL A 254 2.61 -1.97 -8.19
N GLY A 255 2.10 -3.07 -8.73
CA GLY A 255 1.20 -3.10 -9.87
C GLY A 255 1.76 -3.88 -11.07
N GLY A 256 1.12 -4.99 -11.40
CA GLY A 256 1.47 -5.85 -12.54
C GLY A 256 2.79 -6.60 -12.41
N VAL A 257 3.33 -6.77 -11.20
CA VAL A 257 4.51 -7.62 -10.96
C VAL A 257 4.06 -9.07 -10.96
N ASN A 258 4.46 -9.84 -11.98
CA ASN A 258 4.10 -11.24 -12.20
C ASN A 258 5.29 -12.12 -12.62
N SER A 259 6.49 -11.54 -12.72
CA SER A 259 7.71 -12.24 -13.15
C SER A 259 8.95 -11.50 -12.67
N GLY A 260 10.11 -12.16 -12.69
CA GLY A 260 11.40 -11.53 -12.43
C GLY A 260 11.67 -10.34 -13.36
N LYS A 261 11.25 -10.44 -14.62
CA LYS A 261 11.38 -9.34 -15.60
C LYS A 261 10.58 -8.12 -15.17
N SER A 262 9.28 -8.28 -14.88
CA SER A 262 8.41 -7.18 -14.45
C SER A 262 8.84 -6.56 -13.10
N ALA A 263 9.40 -7.38 -12.21
CA ALA A 263 10.03 -6.92 -10.97
C ALA A 263 11.26 -6.05 -11.28
N TYR A 264 12.16 -6.54 -12.10
CA TYR A 264 13.40 -5.83 -12.46
C TYR A 264 13.13 -4.50 -13.19
N GLU A 265 12.13 -4.46 -14.06
CA GLU A 265 11.71 -3.22 -14.74
C GLU A 265 11.30 -2.12 -13.75
N LYS A 266 10.66 -2.47 -12.62
CA LYS A 266 10.33 -1.50 -11.57
C LYS A 266 11.55 -1.05 -10.78
N ILE A 267 12.50 -1.94 -10.51
CA ILE A 267 13.78 -1.58 -9.87
C ILE A 267 14.54 -0.58 -10.75
N ILE A 268 14.69 -0.86 -12.05
CA ILE A 268 15.34 0.09 -12.99
C ILE A 268 14.57 1.41 -13.07
N ALA A 269 13.25 1.39 -12.91
CA ALA A 269 12.45 2.60 -12.88
C ALA A 269 12.67 3.47 -11.65
N GLY A 270 13.34 2.94 -10.60
CA GLY A 270 13.69 3.64 -9.36
C GLY A 270 13.06 3.08 -8.10
N ALA A 271 12.39 1.92 -8.14
CA ALA A 271 11.89 1.27 -6.94
C ALA A 271 13.02 0.59 -6.15
N SER A 272 13.00 0.72 -4.81
CA SER A 272 13.91 0.03 -3.90
C SER A 272 13.37 -1.29 -3.39
N LEU A 273 12.05 -1.39 -3.21
CA LEU A 273 11.32 -2.59 -2.82
C LEU A 273 10.12 -2.77 -3.75
N LEU A 274 9.54 -3.96 -3.74
CA LEU A 274 8.40 -4.33 -4.59
C LEU A 274 7.31 -5.01 -3.78
N GLN A 275 6.06 -4.86 -4.21
CA GLN A 275 4.94 -5.62 -3.66
C GLN A 275 4.17 -6.35 -4.75
N LEU A 276 3.74 -7.58 -4.44
CA LEU A 276 2.86 -8.42 -5.24
C LEU A 276 1.43 -8.39 -4.68
N TYR A 277 0.44 -8.58 -5.55
CA TYR A 277 -0.95 -8.86 -5.17
C TYR A 277 -1.65 -9.78 -6.17
N THR A 278 -1.85 -9.32 -7.41
CA THR A 278 -2.60 -10.05 -8.45
C THR A 278 -1.72 -10.94 -9.33
N GLY A 279 -0.42 -10.67 -9.36
CA GLY A 279 0.58 -11.43 -10.13
C GLY A 279 0.89 -12.80 -9.60
#